data_d6eca2b2d36dab8b085d9eb467efeb05
#
_entry.id   d6eca2b2d36dab8b085d9eb467efeb05
#
_cell.length_a   1.000
_cell.length_b   1.000
_cell.length_c   1.000
_cell.angle_alpha   90.00
_cell.angle_beta   90.00
_cell.angle_gamma   90.00
#
_symmetry.space_group_name_H-M   'P 1'
#
loop_
_entity.id
_entity.type
_entity.pdbx_description
1 polymer ?
#
loop_
_entity_poly.entity_id
_entity_poly.type
_entity_poly.pdbx_seq_one_letter_code
_entity_poly.pdbx_strand_id
1 'polypeptide(L)'
;MINGVLKSLPIALAGLLVVNTSFADTWSSVAGSQDSVKQKPVVGAVKSPSLSAGAAQILFGDIEVLKQEIQKLQGVVEEQRYELNKLKTEQKERYLDLDRRLSQVAKQDQSEDKPSKGKAKERYTLAFDLMKSQKLKEAAEAFNGFLQEYPKNPLVVNGYYWLGQIYYNQGKLDDARKAFTIVVNQFPNHQKTADSMYKLGVVLHRLGDTSQGKQYLTLVVKQFSDSATARFAKKYLKENYSK
;
A
#
# COMPACT_ATOMS: atom_id res chain seq x y z
N MET A 1 -0.50 -24.05 60.99
CA MET A 1 0.13 -25.34 60.69
C MET A 1 -0.42 -25.77 59.33
N ILE A 2 0.35 -25.78 58.34
CA ILE A 2 0.81 -26.80 57.43
C ILE A 2 1.52 -26.09 56.28
N ASN A 3 2.84 -26.32 56.24
CA ASN A 3 3.74 -25.87 55.18
C ASN A 3 3.50 -26.68 53.87
N GLY A 4 3.43 -26.02 52.73
CA GLY A 4 3.44 -26.60 51.40
C GLY A 4 4.59 -26.02 50.59
N VAL A 5 5.64 -26.82 50.45
CA VAL A 5 6.91 -26.54 49.77
C VAL A 5 6.69 -26.38 48.26
N LEU A 6 7.02 -25.21 47.68
CA LEU A 6 7.11 -25.00 46.25
C LEU A 6 8.48 -25.53 45.76
N LYS A 7 8.45 -26.59 44.94
CA LYS A 7 9.62 -27.10 44.20
C LYS A 7 9.79 -26.25 42.92
N SER A 8 10.91 -25.55 42.84
CA SER A 8 11.38 -24.87 41.64
C SER A 8 11.93 -25.87 40.62
N LEU A 9 11.39 -25.85 39.39
CA LEU A 9 11.97 -26.49 38.21
C LEU A 9 12.76 -25.47 37.41
N PRO A 10 13.96 -25.76 36.93
CA PRO A 10 14.71 -24.89 36.05
C PRO A 10 14.22 -25.07 34.60
N ILE A 11 13.81 -23.98 33.97
CA ILE A 11 13.53 -23.93 32.54
C ILE A 11 14.88 -23.80 31.81
N ALA A 12 15.23 -24.83 31.06
CA ALA A 12 16.38 -24.83 30.17
C ALA A 12 16.08 -23.92 28.97
N LEU A 13 16.85 -22.86 28.83
CA LEU A 13 16.82 -21.92 27.73
C LEU A 13 17.57 -22.53 26.52
N ALA A 14 16.85 -23.17 25.59
CA ALA A 14 17.41 -23.60 24.31
C ALA A 14 17.47 -22.41 23.38
N GLY A 15 18.65 -21.84 23.18
CA GLY A 15 18.89 -20.76 22.24
C GLY A 15 18.76 -21.25 20.79
N LEU A 16 17.77 -20.76 20.09
CA LEU A 16 17.63 -20.90 18.64
C LEU A 16 18.44 -19.79 17.97
N LEU A 17 19.67 -20.13 17.52
CA LEU A 17 20.49 -19.28 16.65
C LEU A 17 19.83 -19.21 15.28
N VAL A 18 19.11 -18.12 14.99
CA VAL A 18 18.69 -17.80 13.64
C VAL A 18 19.89 -17.23 12.90
N VAL A 19 20.49 -18.05 12.05
CA VAL A 19 21.54 -17.63 11.13
C VAL A 19 20.88 -16.83 10.01
N ASN A 20 20.99 -15.52 10.10
CA ASN A 20 20.58 -14.58 9.05
C ASN A 20 21.71 -14.56 8.00
N THR A 21 21.67 -15.45 7.01
CA THR A 21 22.59 -15.40 5.87
C THR A 21 22.11 -14.36 4.88
N SER A 22 22.77 -13.22 4.89
CA SER A 22 22.65 -12.18 3.86
C SER A 22 23.04 -12.77 2.50
N PHE A 23 22.14 -12.67 1.53
CA PHE A 23 22.28 -13.18 0.15
C PHE A 23 23.25 -12.33 -0.71
N ALA A 24 24.09 -11.49 -0.09
CA ALA A 24 24.99 -10.57 -0.79
C ALA A 24 26.41 -11.09 -1.03
N ASP A 25 26.81 -12.22 -0.43
CA ASP A 25 28.23 -12.63 -0.41
C ASP A 25 28.60 -13.81 -1.34
N THR A 26 27.72 -14.22 -2.25
CA THR A 26 28.02 -15.38 -3.13
C THR A 26 28.64 -15.05 -4.47
N TRP A 27 28.97 -13.78 -4.78
CA TRP A 27 29.56 -13.39 -6.07
C TRP A 27 31.04 -13.05 -6.06
N SER A 28 31.75 -13.06 -4.90
CA SER A 28 33.15 -12.65 -4.80
C SER A 28 34.16 -13.79 -4.65
N SER A 29 33.75 -15.08 -4.67
CA SER A 29 34.68 -16.20 -4.42
C SER A 29 35.06 -17.04 -5.64
N VAL A 30 34.84 -16.55 -6.88
CA VAL A 30 35.21 -17.28 -8.11
C VAL A 30 36.49 -16.72 -8.76
N ALA A 31 37.17 -15.77 -8.15
CA ALA A 31 38.46 -15.27 -8.66
C ALA A 31 39.56 -15.57 -7.66
N GLY A 32 40.21 -16.71 -7.76
CA GLY A 32 41.52 -16.92 -7.13
C GLY A 32 41.74 -18.22 -6.39
N SER A 33 41.95 -19.32 -7.08
CA SER A 33 42.94 -20.33 -6.66
C SER A 33 43.40 -21.12 -7.88
N GLN A 34 44.61 -20.78 -8.32
CA GLN A 34 45.40 -21.65 -9.18
C GLN A 34 45.94 -22.78 -8.30
N ASP A 35 45.33 -23.95 -8.39
CA ASP A 35 45.96 -25.17 -7.97
C ASP A 35 45.87 -26.18 -9.10
N SER A 36 47.04 -26.58 -9.56
CA SER A 36 47.33 -27.51 -10.64
C SER A 36 46.88 -28.92 -10.33
N VAL A 37 45.66 -29.28 -10.81
CA VAL A 37 45.26 -30.67 -10.87
C VAL A 37 45.39 -31.15 -12.30
N LYS A 38 46.34 -32.06 -12.52
CA LYS A 38 46.51 -32.81 -13.78
C LYS A 38 45.22 -33.59 -14.07
N GLN A 39 44.36 -33.09 -14.91
CA GLN A 39 43.23 -33.83 -15.46
C GLN A 39 43.65 -34.47 -16.75
N LYS A 40 43.49 -35.82 -16.80
CA LYS A 40 43.54 -36.59 -18.06
C LYS A 40 42.43 -36.10 -18.99
N PRO A 41 42.65 -36.03 -20.30
CA PRO A 41 41.63 -35.59 -21.24
C PRO A 41 40.56 -36.72 -21.39
N VAL A 42 39.37 -36.46 -20.87
CA VAL A 42 38.19 -37.23 -21.24
C VAL A 42 37.67 -36.59 -22.53
N VAL A 43 38.02 -37.22 -23.67
CA VAL A 43 37.51 -36.88 -25.00
C VAL A 43 36.03 -37.24 -25.06
N GLY A 44 35.19 -36.29 -24.82
CA GLY A 44 33.79 -36.31 -25.17
C GLY A 44 33.44 -34.89 -25.66
N ALA A 45 33.75 -34.65 -26.93
CA ALA A 45 33.35 -33.39 -27.59
C ALA A 45 31.83 -33.34 -27.69
N VAL A 46 31.21 -32.68 -26.70
CA VAL A 46 29.85 -32.17 -26.89
C VAL A 46 29.97 -31.10 -27.97
N LYS A 47 29.61 -31.43 -29.20
CA LYS A 47 29.43 -30.44 -30.28
C LYS A 47 28.36 -29.44 -29.79
N SER A 48 28.80 -28.29 -29.35
CA SER A 48 27.90 -27.14 -29.23
C SER A 48 27.22 -26.94 -30.59
N PRO A 49 25.89 -26.86 -30.66
CA PRO A 49 25.23 -26.56 -31.91
C PRO A 49 25.78 -25.22 -32.41
N SER A 50 26.56 -25.21 -33.48
CA SER A 50 26.98 -23.99 -34.14
C SER A 50 25.71 -23.35 -34.70
N LEU A 51 25.23 -22.27 -34.02
CA LEU A 51 24.20 -21.41 -34.58
C LEU A 51 24.68 -21.02 -36.00
N SER A 52 23.87 -21.29 -37.03
CA SER A 52 24.16 -20.78 -38.35
C SER A 52 24.29 -19.25 -38.29
N ALA A 53 25.19 -18.67 -39.08
CA ALA A 53 25.41 -17.20 -39.07
C ALA A 53 24.11 -16.41 -39.22
N GLY A 54 23.12 -16.95 -39.95
CA GLY A 54 21.78 -16.37 -40.10
C GLY A 54 20.96 -16.39 -38.82
N ALA A 55 21.02 -17.48 -38.03
CA ALA A 55 20.30 -17.57 -36.78
C ALA A 55 20.90 -16.61 -35.69
N ALA A 56 22.21 -16.44 -35.69
CA ALA A 56 22.88 -15.46 -34.81
C ALA A 56 22.47 -14.04 -35.19
N GLN A 57 22.34 -13.71 -36.45
CA GLN A 57 21.94 -12.37 -36.90
C GLN A 57 20.48 -12.04 -36.55
N ILE A 58 19.57 -13.00 -36.65
CA ILE A 58 18.18 -12.84 -36.19
C ILE A 58 18.15 -12.61 -34.70
N LEU A 59 18.87 -13.41 -33.90
CA LEU A 59 18.92 -13.27 -32.43
C LEU A 59 19.50 -11.91 -32.01
N PHE A 60 20.53 -11.39 -32.68
CA PHE A 60 21.05 -10.04 -32.42
C PHE A 60 20.00 -8.96 -32.73
N GLY A 61 19.24 -9.13 -33.82
CA GLY A 61 18.12 -8.23 -34.15
C GLY A 61 17.04 -8.22 -33.06
N ASP A 62 16.63 -9.40 -32.59
CA ASP A 62 15.64 -9.54 -31.53
C ASP A 62 16.11 -8.93 -30.18
N ILE A 63 17.39 -9.12 -29.85
CA ILE A 63 18.00 -8.51 -28.66
C ILE A 63 17.97 -6.98 -28.74
N GLU A 64 18.26 -6.40 -29.88
CA GLU A 64 18.22 -4.93 -30.03
C GLU A 64 16.80 -4.39 -29.97
N VAL A 65 15.82 -5.09 -30.55
CA VAL A 65 14.39 -4.73 -30.42
C VAL A 65 13.94 -4.81 -28.95
N LEU A 66 14.26 -5.90 -28.25
CA LEU A 66 13.94 -6.06 -26.82
C LEU A 66 14.60 -4.97 -25.96
N LYS A 67 15.83 -4.60 -26.26
CA LYS A 67 16.54 -3.53 -25.57
C LYS A 67 15.85 -2.17 -25.75
N GLN A 68 15.42 -1.85 -26.97
CA GLN A 68 14.64 -0.63 -27.25
C GLN A 68 13.29 -0.66 -26.52
N GLU A 69 12.63 -1.80 -26.47
CA GLU A 69 11.36 -1.95 -25.76
C GLU A 69 11.53 -1.80 -24.23
N ILE A 70 12.60 -2.35 -23.66
CA ILE A 70 12.97 -2.15 -22.25
C ILE A 70 13.22 -0.67 -21.97
N GLN A 71 13.97 0.05 -22.80
CA GLN A 71 14.22 1.49 -22.63
C GLN A 71 12.92 2.30 -22.69
N LYS A 72 12.04 1.97 -23.65
CA LYS A 72 10.71 2.59 -23.75
C LYS A 72 9.85 2.32 -22.50
N LEU A 73 9.82 1.09 -22.02
CA LEU A 73 9.09 0.72 -20.81
C LEU A 73 9.67 1.40 -19.57
N GLN A 74 10.98 1.54 -19.47
CA GLN A 74 11.62 2.30 -18.38
C GLN A 74 11.18 3.76 -18.39
N GLY A 75 11.18 4.42 -19.53
CA GLY A 75 10.67 5.79 -19.67
C GLY A 75 9.20 5.93 -19.24
N VAL A 76 8.33 4.99 -19.64
CA VAL A 76 6.93 4.97 -19.23
C VAL A 76 6.79 4.76 -17.71
N VAL A 77 7.61 3.90 -17.12
CA VAL A 77 7.61 3.67 -15.66
C VAL A 77 8.07 4.91 -14.89
N GLU A 78 9.08 5.63 -15.37
CA GLU A 78 9.56 6.87 -14.76
C GLU A 78 8.52 7.98 -14.86
N GLU A 79 7.87 8.16 -16.01
CA GLU A 79 6.78 9.10 -16.20
C GLU A 79 5.60 8.78 -15.27
N GLN A 80 5.19 7.52 -15.19
CA GLN A 80 4.13 7.08 -14.27
C GLN A 80 4.50 7.31 -12.80
N ARG A 81 5.75 7.09 -12.41
CA ARG A 81 6.26 7.39 -11.06
C ARG A 81 6.20 8.88 -10.76
N TYR A 82 6.61 9.71 -11.71
CA TYR A 82 6.54 11.17 -11.58
C TYR A 82 5.09 11.64 -11.42
N GLU A 83 4.18 11.18 -12.30
CA GLU A 83 2.75 11.52 -12.20
C GLU A 83 2.12 11.03 -10.89
N LEU A 84 2.44 9.81 -10.44
CA LEU A 84 1.97 9.30 -9.16
C LEU A 84 2.45 10.13 -7.97
N ASN A 85 3.70 10.54 -7.98
CA ASN A 85 4.26 11.39 -6.92
C ASN A 85 3.62 12.79 -6.96
N LYS A 86 3.44 13.37 -8.13
CA LYS A 86 2.75 14.65 -8.33
C LYS A 86 1.31 14.58 -7.82
N LEU A 87 0.53 13.58 -8.23
CA LEU A 87 -0.84 13.37 -7.77
C LEU A 87 -0.93 13.13 -6.27
N LYS A 88 0.03 12.39 -5.70
CA LYS A 88 0.13 12.15 -4.25
C LYS A 88 0.41 13.45 -3.49
N THR A 89 1.25 14.31 -4.03
CA THR A 89 1.56 15.63 -3.45
C THR A 89 0.36 16.57 -3.55
N GLU A 90 -0.26 16.69 -4.72
CA GLU A 90 -1.47 17.49 -4.91
C GLU A 90 -2.64 17.01 -4.05
N GLN A 91 -2.80 15.70 -3.90
CA GLN A 91 -3.80 15.12 -3.01
C GLN A 91 -3.52 15.51 -1.56
N LYS A 92 -2.26 15.42 -1.12
CA LYS A 92 -1.83 15.81 0.22
C LYS A 92 -2.07 17.31 0.48
N GLU A 93 -1.73 18.16 -0.48
CA GLU A 93 -1.95 19.62 -0.38
C GLU A 93 -3.45 19.97 -0.32
N ARG A 94 -4.29 19.35 -1.14
CA ARG A 94 -5.74 19.52 -1.06
C ARG A 94 -6.30 19.09 0.30
N TYR A 95 -5.76 18.02 0.89
CA TYR A 95 -6.18 17.59 2.22
C TYR A 95 -5.75 18.56 3.31
N LEU A 96 -4.53 19.11 3.20
CA LEU A 96 -4.04 20.13 4.13
C LEU A 96 -4.84 21.45 3.99
N ASP A 97 -5.18 21.86 2.77
CA ASP A 97 -6.01 23.05 2.54
C ASP A 97 -7.43 22.84 3.07
N LEU A 98 -8.03 21.69 2.79
CA LEU A 98 -9.36 21.34 3.29
C LEU A 98 -9.40 21.30 4.82
N ASP A 99 -8.37 20.71 5.45
CA ASP A 99 -8.27 20.65 6.90
C ASP A 99 -8.05 22.04 7.51
N ARG A 100 -7.28 22.91 6.84
CA ARG A 100 -7.12 24.33 7.21
C ARG A 100 -8.45 25.09 7.10
N ARG A 101 -9.20 24.91 6.01
CA ARG A 101 -10.51 25.56 5.79
C ARG A 101 -11.56 25.06 6.78
N LEU A 102 -11.62 23.75 7.05
CA LEU A 102 -12.45 23.18 8.12
C LEU A 102 -12.07 23.75 9.49
N SER A 103 -10.78 23.96 9.73
CA SER A 103 -10.28 24.60 10.94
C SER A 103 -10.68 26.07 11.04
N GLN A 104 -10.76 26.79 9.92
CA GLN A 104 -11.20 28.20 9.85
C GLN A 104 -12.72 28.32 10.06
N VAL A 105 -13.51 27.48 9.41
CA VAL A 105 -14.98 27.44 9.59
C VAL A 105 -15.32 27.07 11.03
N ALA A 106 -14.60 26.13 11.64
CA ALA A 106 -14.77 25.79 13.05
C ALA A 106 -14.34 26.92 14.02
N LYS A 107 -13.51 27.89 13.55
CA LYS A 107 -13.19 29.12 14.32
C LYS A 107 -14.24 30.20 14.15
N GLN A 108 -14.91 30.26 13.01
CA GLN A 108 -15.93 31.27 12.73
C GLN A 108 -17.27 30.96 13.42
N ASP A 109 -17.49 29.70 13.80
CA ASP A 109 -18.65 29.20 14.56
C ASP A 109 -18.43 29.30 16.10
N GLN A 110 -17.58 30.23 16.55
CA GLN A 110 -17.34 30.53 17.97
C GLN A 110 -18.40 31.47 18.57
N SER A 111 -19.66 31.26 18.23
CA SER A 111 -20.77 31.74 19.08
C SER A 111 -21.35 30.52 19.79
N GLU A 112 -21.06 30.50 21.10
CA GLU A 112 -21.72 29.74 22.14
C GLU A 112 -21.54 28.20 22.22
N ASP A 113 -20.87 27.82 23.32
CA ASP A 113 -20.99 26.55 24.05
C ASP A 113 -20.53 25.27 23.32
N LYS A 114 -19.21 24.89 23.54
CA LYS A 114 -18.91 23.54 24.07
C LYS A 114 -17.40 23.25 24.12
N PRO A 115 -16.84 22.94 25.31
CA PRO A 115 -15.46 22.46 25.49
C PRO A 115 -15.17 21.14 24.74
N SER A 116 -16.20 20.45 24.21
CA SER A 116 -16.08 19.20 23.49
C SER A 116 -15.56 19.35 22.04
N LYS A 117 -15.81 20.49 21.37
CA LYS A 117 -15.37 20.70 19.96
C LYS A 117 -13.83 20.82 19.84
N GLY A 118 -13.20 21.54 20.78
CA GLY A 118 -11.73 21.69 20.83
C GLY A 118 -11.03 20.34 21.03
N LYS A 119 -11.50 19.57 21.99
CA LYS A 119 -10.96 18.24 22.31
C LYS A 119 -11.12 17.25 21.15
N ALA A 120 -12.26 17.25 20.45
CA ALA A 120 -12.47 16.40 19.28
C ALA A 120 -11.47 16.70 18.17
N LYS A 121 -11.20 17.99 17.90
CA LYS A 121 -10.20 18.41 16.92
C LYS A 121 -8.79 17.99 17.32
N GLU A 122 -8.40 18.16 18.56
CA GLU A 122 -7.10 17.73 19.08
C GLU A 122 -6.90 16.21 18.92
N ARG A 123 -7.91 15.41 19.27
CA ARG A 123 -7.90 13.95 19.12
C ARG A 123 -7.75 13.53 17.66
N TYR A 124 -8.50 14.17 16.77
CA TYR A 124 -8.39 13.91 15.33
C TYR A 124 -7.00 14.30 14.79
N THR A 125 -6.48 15.46 15.17
CA THR A 125 -5.16 15.95 14.73
C THR A 125 -4.06 15.02 15.21
N LEU A 126 -4.10 14.55 16.46
CA LEU A 126 -3.16 13.57 16.99
C LEU A 126 -3.15 12.27 16.13
N ALA A 127 -4.35 11.72 15.86
CA ALA A 127 -4.49 10.53 15.04
C ALA A 127 -3.91 10.73 13.62
N PHE A 128 -4.17 11.89 13.03
CA PHE A 128 -3.67 12.26 11.71
C PHE A 128 -2.15 12.45 11.68
N ASP A 129 -1.56 13.06 12.70
CA ASP A 129 -0.11 13.25 12.81
C ASP A 129 0.64 11.92 13.03
N LEU A 130 0.07 11.02 13.81
CA LEU A 130 0.57 9.64 13.94
C LEU A 130 0.58 8.92 12.58
N MET A 131 -0.49 9.07 11.79
CA MET A 131 -0.56 8.50 10.45
C MET A 131 0.49 9.10 9.52
N LYS A 132 0.69 10.42 9.52
CA LYS A 132 1.74 11.09 8.72
C LYS A 132 3.13 10.62 9.11
N SER A 133 3.35 10.35 10.38
CA SER A 133 4.60 9.83 10.93
C SER A 133 4.78 8.32 10.72
N GLN A 134 3.90 7.68 9.91
CA GLN A 134 3.91 6.24 9.62
C GLN A 134 3.73 5.33 10.85
N LYS A 135 3.30 5.86 11.97
CA LYS A 135 2.94 5.12 13.17
C LYS A 135 1.52 4.54 13.02
N LEU A 136 1.37 3.62 12.05
CA LEU A 136 0.06 3.19 11.56
C LEU A 136 -0.77 2.45 12.62
N LYS A 137 -0.14 1.76 13.58
CA LYS A 137 -0.85 1.06 14.65
C LYS A 137 -1.46 2.06 15.62
N GLU A 138 -0.65 2.98 16.12
CA GLU A 138 -1.06 4.03 17.04
C GLU A 138 -2.10 4.99 16.39
N ALA A 139 -1.93 5.28 15.10
CA ALA A 139 -2.89 6.07 14.34
C ALA A 139 -4.27 5.41 14.27
N ALA A 140 -4.31 4.09 14.03
CA ALA A 140 -5.57 3.34 14.01
C ALA A 140 -6.26 3.36 15.38
N GLU A 141 -5.51 3.16 16.47
CA GLU A 141 -6.02 3.23 17.84
C GLU A 141 -6.56 4.64 18.16
N ALA A 142 -5.82 5.69 17.79
CA ALA A 142 -6.22 7.07 18.00
C ALA A 142 -7.46 7.46 17.17
N PHE A 143 -7.58 7.04 15.89
CA PHE A 143 -8.80 7.26 15.12
C PHE A 143 -9.99 6.49 15.67
N ASN A 144 -9.83 5.25 16.12
CA ASN A 144 -10.90 4.50 16.76
C ASN A 144 -11.38 5.19 18.04
N GLY A 145 -10.46 5.67 18.89
CA GLY A 145 -10.81 6.46 20.09
C GLY A 145 -11.58 7.73 19.72
N PHE A 146 -11.13 8.48 18.71
CA PHE A 146 -11.84 9.65 18.23
C PHE A 146 -13.27 9.32 17.76
N LEU A 147 -13.46 8.26 16.99
CA LEU A 147 -14.76 7.85 16.46
C LEU A 147 -15.73 7.42 17.56
N GLN A 148 -15.22 6.79 18.63
CA GLN A 148 -16.01 6.39 19.80
C GLN A 148 -16.39 7.60 20.69
N GLU A 149 -15.44 8.48 20.95
CA GLU A 149 -15.66 9.65 21.82
C GLU A 149 -16.53 10.73 21.17
N TYR A 150 -16.44 10.87 19.82
CA TYR A 150 -17.07 11.97 19.07
C TYR A 150 -17.89 11.51 17.87
N PRO A 151 -18.85 10.59 18.02
CA PRO A 151 -19.56 9.95 16.88
C PRO A 151 -20.39 10.92 16.02
N LYS A 152 -20.71 12.10 16.55
CA LYS A 152 -21.50 13.14 15.83
C LYS A 152 -20.63 14.29 15.30
N ASN A 153 -19.29 14.19 15.40
CA ASN A 153 -18.41 15.23 14.93
C ASN A 153 -18.33 15.23 13.38
N PRO A 154 -18.29 16.39 12.71
CA PRO A 154 -18.15 16.45 11.26
C PRO A 154 -16.92 15.73 10.69
N LEU A 155 -15.85 15.55 11.48
CA LEU A 155 -14.63 14.85 11.09
C LEU A 155 -14.74 13.31 11.13
N VAL A 156 -15.88 12.77 11.57
CA VAL A 156 -16.11 11.31 11.66
C VAL A 156 -15.92 10.65 10.29
N VAL A 157 -16.40 11.26 9.21
CA VAL A 157 -16.25 10.76 7.85
C VAL A 157 -14.77 10.64 7.47
N ASN A 158 -14.00 11.68 7.77
CA ASN A 158 -12.56 11.68 7.53
C ASN A 158 -11.86 10.62 8.40
N GLY A 159 -12.29 10.45 9.64
CA GLY A 159 -11.78 9.41 10.56
C GLY A 159 -11.94 8.00 9.98
N TYR A 160 -13.15 7.65 9.50
CA TYR A 160 -13.39 6.35 8.85
C TYR A 160 -12.59 6.18 7.55
N TYR A 161 -12.50 7.23 6.74
CA TYR A 161 -11.68 7.19 5.51
C TYR A 161 -10.21 6.88 5.82
N TRP A 162 -9.61 7.60 6.78
CA TRP A 162 -8.21 7.38 7.15
C TRP A 162 -7.99 6.02 7.81
N LEU A 163 -8.93 5.58 8.64
CA LEU A 163 -8.89 4.25 9.23
C LEU A 163 -8.90 3.15 8.16
N GLY A 164 -9.75 3.30 7.13
CA GLY A 164 -9.76 2.41 5.98
C GLY A 164 -8.42 2.39 5.22
N GLN A 165 -7.79 3.55 5.03
CA GLN A 165 -6.47 3.65 4.41
C GLN A 165 -5.38 3.00 5.25
N ILE A 166 -5.39 3.18 6.56
CA ILE A 166 -4.44 2.57 7.49
C ILE A 166 -4.58 1.05 7.45
N TYR A 167 -5.79 0.53 7.55
CA TYR A 167 -6.04 -0.92 7.49
C TYR A 167 -5.66 -1.52 6.15
N TYR A 168 -5.93 -0.83 5.05
CA TYR A 168 -5.49 -1.25 3.72
C TYR A 168 -3.96 -1.38 3.64
N ASN A 169 -3.23 -0.39 4.16
CA ASN A 169 -1.76 -0.38 4.18
C ASN A 169 -1.18 -1.47 5.10
N GLN A 170 -1.91 -1.85 6.15
CA GLN A 170 -1.56 -2.95 7.04
C GLN A 170 -1.94 -4.34 6.48
N GLY A 171 -2.59 -4.41 5.32
CA GLY A 171 -3.10 -5.66 4.76
C GLY A 171 -4.36 -6.21 5.45
N LYS A 172 -4.95 -5.47 6.39
CA LYS A 172 -6.20 -5.80 7.09
C LYS A 172 -7.40 -5.47 6.23
N LEU A 173 -7.58 -6.25 5.14
CA LEU A 173 -8.53 -5.91 4.08
C LEU A 173 -9.98 -5.92 4.56
N ASP A 174 -10.38 -6.82 5.46
CA ASP A 174 -11.73 -6.85 6.02
C ASP A 174 -12.07 -5.62 6.85
N ASP A 175 -11.13 -5.12 7.65
CA ASP A 175 -11.32 -3.90 8.43
C ASP A 175 -11.31 -2.66 7.52
N ALA A 176 -10.47 -2.63 6.48
CA ALA A 176 -10.51 -1.59 5.46
C ALA A 176 -11.86 -1.57 4.73
N ARG A 177 -12.42 -2.74 4.36
CA ARG A 177 -13.74 -2.88 3.77
C ARG A 177 -14.82 -2.27 4.65
N LYS A 178 -14.83 -2.63 5.95
CA LYS A 178 -15.81 -2.10 6.91
C LYS A 178 -15.74 -0.57 6.98
N ALA A 179 -14.54 -0.01 7.14
CA ALA A 179 -14.34 1.42 7.27
C ALA A 179 -14.79 2.20 6.03
N PHE A 180 -14.39 1.76 4.81
CA PHE A 180 -14.83 2.41 3.58
C PHE A 180 -16.33 2.25 3.32
N THR A 181 -16.92 1.09 3.67
CA THR A 181 -18.37 0.86 3.56
C THR A 181 -19.17 1.85 4.40
N ILE A 182 -18.69 2.18 5.61
CA ILE A 182 -19.35 3.20 6.45
C ILE A 182 -19.35 4.56 5.73
N VAL A 183 -18.23 4.99 5.14
CA VAL A 183 -18.17 6.25 4.40
C VAL A 183 -19.15 6.25 3.23
N VAL A 184 -19.15 5.19 2.42
CA VAL A 184 -19.99 5.10 1.21
C VAL A 184 -21.49 5.08 1.55
N ASN A 185 -21.88 4.34 2.59
CA ASN A 185 -23.31 4.13 2.90
C ASN A 185 -23.90 5.25 3.77
N GLN A 186 -23.14 5.74 4.74
CA GLN A 186 -23.67 6.73 5.68
C GLN A 186 -23.43 8.17 5.26
N PHE A 187 -22.48 8.40 4.34
CA PHE A 187 -22.09 9.75 3.93
C PHE A 187 -22.02 9.91 2.40
N PRO A 188 -23.10 9.56 1.65
CA PRO A 188 -23.07 9.46 0.19
C PRO A 188 -22.71 10.77 -0.52
N ASN A 189 -22.98 11.92 0.09
CA ASN A 189 -22.71 13.24 -0.48
C ASN A 189 -21.42 13.90 0.03
N HIS A 190 -20.61 13.17 0.77
CA HIS A 190 -19.36 13.71 1.32
C HIS A 190 -18.22 13.63 0.28
N GLN A 191 -17.27 14.58 0.32
CA GLN A 191 -16.13 14.64 -0.60
C GLN A 191 -15.26 13.36 -0.60
N LYS A 192 -15.25 12.61 0.52
CA LYS A 192 -14.52 11.35 0.65
C LYS A 192 -15.24 10.15 0.03
N THR A 193 -16.49 10.31 -0.41
CA THR A 193 -17.31 9.18 -0.88
C THR A 193 -16.77 8.57 -2.16
N ALA A 194 -16.41 9.38 -3.14
CA ALA A 194 -15.83 8.90 -4.39
C ALA A 194 -14.54 8.08 -4.14
N ASP A 195 -13.63 8.64 -3.32
CA ASP A 195 -12.37 7.99 -2.99
C ASP A 195 -12.58 6.70 -2.18
N SER A 196 -13.52 6.73 -1.22
CA SER A 196 -13.87 5.55 -0.41
C SER A 196 -14.50 4.46 -1.27
N MET A 197 -15.37 4.82 -2.21
CA MET A 197 -16.02 3.89 -3.14
C MET A 197 -14.97 3.22 -4.07
N TYR A 198 -14.02 3.99 -4.58
CA TYR A 198 -12.90 3.46 -5.35
C TYR A 198 -12.06 2.47 -4.51
N LYS A 199 -11.65 2.89 -3.30
CA LYS A 199 -10.87 2.04 -2.39
C LYS A 199 -11.63 0.79 -1.97
N LEU A 200 -12.93 0.89 -1.72
CA LEU A 200 -13.79 -0.25 -1.44
C LEU A 200 -13.80 -1.24 -2.62
N GLY A 201 -13.93 -0.75 -3.86
CA GLY A 201 -13.85 -1.58 -5.05
C GLY A 201 -12.53 -2.32 -5.18
N VAL A 202 -11.40 -1.65 -4.91
CA VAL A 202 -10.06 -2.25 -4.90
C VAL A 202 -9.92 -3.30 -3.78
N VAL A 203 -10.41 -2.98 -2.57
CA VAL A 203 -10.36 -3.90 -1.42
C VAL A 203 -11.17 -5.16 -1.69
N LEU A 204 -12.40 -5.02 -2.22
CA LEU A 204 -13.25 -6.16 -2.58
C LEU A 204 -12.59 -7.05 -3.63
N HIS A 205 -11.99 -6.46 -4.67
CA HIS A 205 -11.24 -7.23 -5.65
C HIS A 205 -10.11 -8.05 -5.00
N ARG A 206 -9.35 -7.43 -4.09
CA ARG A 206 -8.26 -8.11 -3.37
C ARG A 206 -8.73 -9.18 -2.39
N LEU A 207 -9.95 -9.07 -1.88
CA LEU A 207 -10.60 -10.09 -1.05
C LEU A 207 -11.20 -11.24 -1.88
N GLY A 208 -11.15 -11.17 -3.23
CA GLY A 208 -11.71 -12.16 -4.13
C GLY A 208 -13.16 -11.87 -4.53
N ASP A 209 -13.82 -10.88 -3.94
CA ASP A 209 -15.16 -10.43 -4.37
C ASP A 209 -15.06 -9.53 -5.61
N THR A 210 -14.61 -10.15 -6.67
CA THR A 210 -14.31 -9.49 -7.95
C THR A 210 -15.57 -8.84 -8.56
N SER A 211 -16.73 -9.47 -8.37
CA SER A 211 -18.01 -8.97 -8.91
C SER A 211 -18.41 -7.64 -8.26
N GLN A 212 -18.47 -7.61 -6.93
CA GLN A 212 -18.79 -6.37 -6.21
C GLN A 212 -17.72 -5.31 -6.41
N GLY A 213 -16.44 -5.69 -6.41
CA GLY A 213 -15.33 -4.78 -6.70
C GLY A 213 -15.51 -4.06 -8.03
N LYS A 214 -15.84 -4.80 -9.10
CA LYS A 214 -16.15 -4.24 -10.42
C LYS A 214 -17.34 -3.28 -10.39
N GLN A 215 -18.40 -3.64 -9.67
CA GLN A 215 -19.58 -2.78 -9.55
C GLN A 215 -19.25 -1.44 -8.91
N TYR A 216 -18.56 -1.42 -7.76
CA TYR A 216 -18.17 -0.16 -7.12
C TYR A 216 -17.27 0.71 -8.00
N LEU A 217 -16.27 0.12 -8.67
CA LEU A 217 -15.40 0.85 -9.60
C LEU A 217 -16.18 1.44 -10.78
N THR A 218 -17.13 0.69 -11.32
CA THR A 218 -18.01 1.16 -12.41
C THR A 218 -18.92 2.30 -11.93
N LEU A 219 -19.45 2.21 -10.71
CA LEU A 219 -20.26 3.28 -10.11
C LEU A 219 -19.44 4.57 -9.93
N VAL A 220 -18.17 4.48 -9.49
CA VAL A 220 -17.28 5.65 -9.42
C VAL A 220 -17.13 6.32 -10.77
N VAL A 221 -16.91 5.55 -11.83
CA VAL A 221 -16.78 6.09 -13.20
C VAL A 221 -18.07 6.78 -13.66
N LYS A 222 -19.23 6.21 -13.30
CA LYS A 222 -20.53 6.73 -13.71
C LYS A 222 -20.96 7.97 -12.91
N GLN A 223 -20.79 7.94 -11.59
CA GLN A 223 -21.31 9.00 -10.70
C GLN A 223 -20.35 10.19 -10.54
N PHE A 224 -19.04 9.96 -10.73
CA PHE A 224 -17.99 10.95 -10.51
C PHE A 224 -17.12 11.14 -11.76
N SER A 225 -17.72 11.15 -12.96
CA SER A 225 -17.06 11.07 -14.28
C SER A 225 -15.88 12.01 -14.46
N ASP A 226 -15.97 13.23 -13.91
CA ASP A 226 -14.97 14.31 -14.08
C ASP A 226 -13.89 14.30 -12.99
N SER A 227 -14.01 13.41 -12.01
CA SER A 227 -13.07 13.33 -10.90
C SER A 227 -11.76 12.60 -11.27
N ALA A 228 -10.67 12.94 -10.56
CA ALA A 228 -9.44 12.18 -10.64
C ALA A 228 -9.67 10.71 -10.24
N THR A 229 -10.55 10.46 -9.28
CA THR A 229 -10.90 9.13 -8.78
C THR A 229 -11.55 8.28 -9.87
N ALA A 230 -12.39 8.88 -10.75
CA ALA A 230 -12.95 8.15 -11.90
C ALA A 230 -11.88 7.72 -12.91
N ARG A 231 -10.85 8.55 -13.13
CA ARG A 231 -9.72 8.17 -13.98
C ARG A 231 -8.95 6.97 -13.41
N PHE A 232 -8.71 6.95 -12.10
CA PHE A 232 -8.10 5.79 -11.43
C PHE A 232 -8.98 4.54 -11.51
N ALA A 233 -10.29 4.68 -11.33
CA ALA A 233 -11.22 3.57 -11.45
C ALA A 233 -11.26 2.99 -12.88
N LYS A 234 -11.27 3.84 -13.92
CA LYS A 234 -11.18 3.40 -15.33
C LYS A 234 -9.89 2.63 -15.60
N LYS A 235 -8.75 3.15 -15.11
CA LYS A 235 -7.45 2.48 -15.25
C LYS A 235 -7.47 1.11 -14.57
N TYR A 236 -7.91 1.05 -13.32
CA TYR A 236 -7.97 -0.19 -12.56
C TYR A 236 -8.89 -1.24 -13.21
N LEU A 237 -10.06 -0.81 -13.71
CA LEU A 237 -10.98 -1.68 -14.45
C LEU A 237 -10.33 -2.26 -15.70
N LYS A 238 -9.62 -1.44 -16.47
CA LYS A 238 -8.90 -1.89 -17.67
C LYS A 238 -7.82 -2.91 -17.35
N GLU A 239 -7.04 -2.68 -16.30
CA GLU A 239 -5.90 -3.54 -15.94
C GLU A 239 -6.32 -4.88 -15.33
N ASN A 240 -7.43 -4.92 -14.59
CA ASN A 240 -7.78 -6.08 -13.76
C ASN A 240 -9.05 -6.82 -14.24
N TYR A 241 -9.85 -6.23 -15.15
CA TYR A 241 -11.15 -6.79 -15.55
C TYR A 241 -11.37 -6.89 -17.08
N SER A 242 -10.37 -6.52 -17.89
CA SER A 242 -10.42 -6.56 -19.38
C SER A 242 -9.80 -7.84 -19.95
N LYS A 243 -9.95 -8.96 -19.23
CA LYS A 243 -9.57 -10.29 -19.78
C LYS A 243 -10.80 -10.95 -20.36
#